data_bb09a7781fb1ea6cd5467874037030e3
#
_entry.id   bb09a7781fb1ea6cd5467874037030e3
#
_cell.length_a   1.000
_cell.length_b   1.000
_cell.length_c   1.000
_cell.angle_alpha   90.00
_cell.angle_beta   90.00
_cell.angle_gamma   90.00
#
_symmetry.space_group_name_H-M   'P 1'
#
loop_
_entity.id
_entity.type
_entity.pdbx_description
1 polymer ?
#
loop_
_entity_poly.entity_id
_entity_poly.type
_entity_poly.pdbx_seq_one_letter_code
_entity_poly.pdbx_strand_id
1 'polypeptide(L)'
;MKPAVEGIMYPIGAKAELSSSLPPVSGHRFEGPYMEVPHAAWSRCKSVLDKAFYFETDPNVAQVFVLAPLHKGTVCLDETNAVYAPEDGELAGSDWKISLQTPPVIAGLISFSDDICSEESSLEIIAPYLSVRFPNARVCWLLATPESRNVKRIVEIIVKDFPFSPIFISNNMETGCAAMWKEALRP
;
A
#
# COMPACT_ATOMS: atom_id res chain seq x y z
N MET A 1 7.40 -12.88 -2.21
CA MET A 1 8.36 -11.90 -1.61
C MET A 1 8.42 -12.09 -0.10
N LYS A 2 9.56 -11.87 0.55
CA LYS A 2 9.70 -11.89 2.02
C LYS A 2 9.84 -10.45 2.52
N PRO A 3 9.28 -10.11 3.69
CA PRO A 3 9.45 -8.79 4.28
C PRO A 3 10.91 -8.56 4.70
N ALA A 4 11.42 -7.36 4.43
CA ALA A 4 12.79 -6.97 4.78
C ALA A 4 12.90 -6.35 6.18
N VAL A 5 11.80 -5.82 6.72
CA VAL A 5 11.81 -5.00 7.94
C VAL A 5 11.00 -5.58 9.12
N GLU A 6 10.50 -6.82 9.00
CA GLU A 6 9.85 -7.51 10.12
C GLU A 6 10.86 -7.75 11.25
N GLY A 7 10.44 -7.46 12.48
CA GLY A 7 11.32 -7.49 13.64
C GLY A 7 12.21 -6.24 13.81
N ILE A 8 12.27 -5.36 12.80
CA ILE A 8 13.03 -4.11 12.80
C ILE A 8 12.10 -2.90 12.94
N MET A 9 11.16 -2.76 12.03
CA MET A 9 10.23 -1.63 11.99
C MET A 9 8.85 -1.96 12.58
N TYR A 10 8.45 -3.22 12.59
CA TYR A 10 7.24 -3.73 13.23
C TYR A 10 7.49 -5.11 13.85
N PRO A 11 6.71 -5.55 14.87
CA PRO A 11 7.01 -6.76 15.61
C PRO A 11 6.75 -8.04 14.79
N ILE A 12 7.50 -9.08 15.11
CA ILE A 12 7.16 -10.45 14.73
C ILE A 12 5.82 -10.79 15.40
N GLY A 13 4.89 -11.40 14.67
CA GLY A 13 3.54 -11.67 15.19
C GLY A 13 2.60 -10.45 15.17
N ALA A 14 2.88 -9.48 14.30
CA ALA A 14 2.13 -8.22 14.18
C ALA A 14 0.62 -8.43 13.98
N LYS A 15 0.21 -9.44 13.21
CA LYS A 15 -1.21 -9.74 12.98
C LYS A 15 -1.92 -10.20 14.25
N ALA A 16 -1.29 -11.04 15.06
CA ALA A 16 -1.87 -11.51 16.32
C ALA A 16 -2.06 -10.32 17.29
N GLU A 17 -1.09 -9.40 17.37
CA GLU A 17 -1.19 -8.16 18.14
C GLU A 17 -2.38 -7.32 17.65
N LEU A 18 -2.48 -7.08 16.35
CA LEU A 18 -3.58 -6.30 15.76
C LEU A 18 -4.94 -6.96 15.96
N SER A 19 -5.03 -8.28 15.78
CA SER A 19 -6.28 -9.01 15.96
C SER A 19 -6.83 -8.92 17.38
N SER A 20 -5.96 -8.72 18.37
CA SER A 20 -6.32 -8.53 19.78
C SER A 20 -6.57 -7.07 20.17
N SER A 21 -5.93 -6.12 19.50
CA SER A 21 -5.92 -4.70 19.89
C SER A 21 -6.81 -3.81 19.02
N LEU A 22 -7.01 -4.18 17.73
CA LEU A 22 -7.94 -3.44 16.88
C LEU A 22 -9.37 -3.78 17.30
N PRO A 23 -10.12 -2.79 17.79
CA PRO A 23 -11.48 -3.04 18.24
C PRO A 23 -12.36 -3.52 17.08
N PRO A 24 -13.40 -4.32 17.38
CA PRO A 24 -14.43 -4.64 16.41
C PRO A 24 -15.05 -3.33 15.94
N VAL A 25 -15.09 -3.14 14.64
CA VAL A 25 -15.52 -1.88 14.04
C VAL A 25 -17.03 -1.76 14.13
N SER A 26 -17.52 -0.66 14.65
CA SER A 26 -18.93 -0.29 14.60
C SER A 26 -19.11 1.04 13.87
N GLY A 27 -19.68 0.97 12.68
CA GLY A 27 -20.35 2.11 12.05
C GLY A 27 -19.52 3.13 11.27
N HIS A 28 -18.20 3.06 11.27
CA HIS A 28 -17.39 3.91 10.38
C HIS A 28 -17.04 3.14 9.09
N ARG A 29 -17.50 3.65 7.95
CA ARG A 29 -17.10 3.14 6.65
C ARG A 29 -15.89 3.92 6.13
N PHE A 30 -15.15 3.28 5.24
CA PHE A 30 -14.12 3.98 4.46
C PHE A 30 -14.80 5.09 3.64
N GLU A 31 -14.52 6.34 3.99
CA GLU A 31 -15.10 7.51 3.35
C GLU A 31 -14.02 8.25 2.55
N GLY A 32 -14.33 8.57 1.31
CA GLY A 32 -13.46 9.34 0.44
C GLY A 32 -12.72 8.52 -0.62
N PRO A 33 -12.01 9.21 -1.54
CA PRO A 33 -11.33 8.56 -2.66
C PRO A 33 -10.07 7.79 -2.24
N TYR A 34 -9.46 8.15 -1.12
CA TYR A 34 -8.26 7.49 -0.58
C TYR A 34 -8.07 7.77 0.91
N MET A 35 -7.23 6.97 1.54
CA MET A 35 -6.75 7.17 2.90
C MET A 35 -5.22 7.32 2.91
N GLU A 36 -4.72 8.37 3.54
CA GLU A 36 -3.29 8.56 3.74
C GLU A 36 -2.83 7.81 5.00
N VAL A 37 -1.79 7.00 4.86
CA VAL A 37 -1.22 6.18 5.94
C VAL A 37 0.29 6.40 6.04
N PRO A 38 0.85 6.51 7.26
CA PRO A 38 2.29 6.65 7.42
C PRO A 38 3.01 5.31 7.16
N HIS A 39 4.23 5.38 6.62
CA HIS A 39 5.15 4.26 6.58
C HIS A 39 6.44 4.59 7.36
N ALA A 40 6.38 4.45 8.65
CA ALA A 40 7.51 4.59 9.56
C ALA A 40 7.50 3.42 10.55
N ALA A 41 8.56 3.26 11.33
CA ALA A 41 8.58 2.24 12.38
C ALA A 41 7.35 2.34 13.29
N TRP A 42 6.80 1.20 13.72
CA TRP A 42 5.59 1.14 14.56
C TRP A 42 5.69 1.99 15.83
N SER A 43 6.88 2.08 16.41
CA SER A 43 7.13 2.96 17.56
C SER A 43 6.74 4.44 17.32
N ARG A 44 6.69 4.85 16.04
CA ARG A 44 6.33 6.22 15.64
C ARG A 44 4.94 6.35 15.06
N CYS A 45 4.43 5.33 14.37
CA CYS A 45 3.22 5.47 13.57
C CYS A 45 2.06 4.54 13.96
N LYS A 46 2.27 3.55 14.85
CA LYS A 46 1.22 2.56 15.20
C LYS A 46 -0.10 3.22 15.62
N SER A 47 -0.07 4.24 16.48
CA SER A 47 -1.29 4.91 16.95
C SER A 47 -2.04 5.64 15.82
N VAL A 48 -1.35 6.09 14.78
CA VAL A 48 -1.94 6.70 13.59
C VAL A 48 -2.51 5.62 12.69
N LEU A 49 -1.77 4.52 12.51
CA LEU A 49 -2.24 3.36 11.73
C LEU A 49 -3.47 2.72 12.39
N ASP A 50 -3.46 2.52 13.70
CA ASP A 50 -4.62 1.97 14.43
C ASP A 50 -5.89 2.80 14.16
N LYS A 51 -5.78 4.13 14.15
CA LYS A 51 -6.89 5.04 13.80
C LYS A 51 -7.25 4.97 12.32
N ALA A 52 -6.25 4.96 11.45
CA ALA A 52 -6.47 4.89 10.00
C ALA A 52 -7.17 3.59 9.59
N PHE A 53 -6.89 2.48 10.27
CA PHE A 53 -7.52 1.19 10.00
C PHE A 53 -8.74 0.90 10.91
N TYR A 54 -9.25 1.90 11.63
CA TYR A 54 -10.45 1.81 12.46
C TYR A 54 -11.71 2.14 11.64
N PHE A 55 -12.07 1.28 10.71
CA PHE A 55 -13.28 1.40 9.90
C PHE A 55 -13.86 0.02 9.57
N GLU A 56 -15.15 0.01 9.26
CA GLU A 56 -15.84 -1.20 8.84
C GLU A 56 -15.46 -1.55 7.40
N THR A 57 -15.00 -2.77 7.20
CA THR A 57 -14.62 -3.27 5.88
C THR A 57 -15.75 -4.09 5.26
N ASP A 58 -15.99 -3.90 3.97
CA ASP A 58 -16.81 -4.84 3.21
C ASP A 58 -15.99 -6.13 3.00
N PRO A 59 -16.47 -7.29 3.47
CA PRO A 59 -15.78 -8.57 3.30
C PRO A 59 -15.65 -8.99 1.82
N ASN A 60 -16.41 -8.36 0.94
CA ASN A 60 -16.40 -8.63 -0.50
C ASN A 60 -15.41 -7.73 -1.28
N VAL A 61 -14.63 -6.89 -0.62
CA VAL A 61 -13.57 -6.14 -1.29
C VAL A 61 -12.59 -7.11 -1.95
N ALA A 62 -12.58 -7.10 -3.27
CA ALA A 62 -11.75 -8.00 -4.06
C ALA A 62 -10.35 -7.41 -4.34
N GLN A 63 -10.22 -6.09 -4.35
CA GLN A 63 -9.00 -5.37 -4.71
C GLN A 63 -8.76 -4.21 -3.75
N VAL A 64 -7.51 -4.05 -3.33
CA VAL A 64 -7.01 -2.90 -2.56
C VAL A 64 -5.82 -2.31 -3.31
N PHE A 65 -5.71 -1.00 -3.35
CA PHE A 65 -4.57 -0.30 -3.95
C PHE A 65 -3.72 0.35 -2.85
N VAL A 66 -2.41 0.16 -2.95
CA VAL A 66 -1.42 0.85 -2.11
C VAL A 66 -0.50 1.63 -3.04
N LEU A 67 -0.60 2.94 -2.97
CA LEU A 67 0.17 3.89 -3.77
C LEU A 67 1.25 4.48 -2.89
N ALA A 68 2.51 4.27 -3.23
CA ALA A 68 3.63 4.66 -2.39
C ALA A 68 4.71 5.41 -3.17
N PRO A 69 5.52 6.23 -2.51
CA PRO A 69 6.70 6.80 -3.13
C PRO A 69 7.75 5.73 -3.37
N LEU A 70 8.46 5.85 -4.46
CA LEU A 70 9.73 5.16 -4.69
C LEU A 70 10.86 6.09 -4.24
N HIS A 71 11.70 5.64 -3.30
CA HIS A 71 12.79 6.46 -2.78
C HIS A 71 13.97 6.48 -3.75
N LYS A 72 14.51 7.66 -4.05
CA LYS A 72 15.56 7.87 -5.07
C LYS A 72 16.87 7.09 -4.83
N GLY A 73 17.10 6.58 -3.63
CA GLY A 73 18.25 5.74 -3.31
C GLY A 73 18.14 4.30 -3.79
N THR A 74 16.92 3.88 -4.16
CA THR A 74 16.57 2.49 -4.50
C THR A 74 16.82 2.18 -5.97
N VAL A 75 16.80 3.20 -6.86
CA VAL A 75 16.89 3.01 -8.32
C VAL A 75 17.94 3.88 -8.97
N CYS A 76 18.48 3.42 -10.10
CA CYS A 76 19.33 4.22 -10.98
C CYS A 76 18.53 5.38 -11.60
N LEU A 77 19.19 6.51 -11.89
CA LEU A 77 18.53 7.71 -12.41
C LEU A 77 17.68 7.47 -13.66
N ASP A 78 18.10 6.54 -14.51
CA ASP A 78 17.37 6.21 -15.75
C ASP A 78 16.07 5.44 -15.54
N GLU A 79 15.88 4.87 -14.34
CA GLU A 79 14.72 4.05 -13.97
C GLU A 79 13.62 4.83 -13.25
N THR A 80 13.86 6.09 -12.89
CA THR A 80 12.90 6.91 -12.11
C THR A 80 11.64 7.31 -12.87
N ASN A 81 11.61 7.09 -14.18
CA ASN A 81 10.48 7.50 -15.04
C ASN A 81 9.32 6.49 -15.09
N ALA A 82 9.48 5.30 -14.53
CA ALA A 82 8.45 4.27 -14.52
C ALA A 82 7.65 4.29 -13.21
N VAL A 83 6.44 3.71 -13.25
CA VAL A 83 5.73 3.24 -12.07
C VAL A 83 6.08 1.78 -11.91
N TYR A 84 6.47 1.35 -10.72
CA TYR A 84 6.87 -0.01 -10.43
C TYR A 84 5.82 -0.77 -9.63
N ALA A 85 5.74 -2.07 -9.87
CA ALA A 85 5.00 -3.03 -9.07
C ALA A 85 5.81 -4.32 -8.93
N PRO A 86 5.58 -5.13 -7.88
CA PRO A 86 6.11 -6.48 -7.82
C PRO A 86 5.38 -7.39 -8.81
N GLU A 87 6.00 -8.52 -9.15
CA GLU A 87 5.31 -9.60 -9.83
C GLU A 87 4.13 -10.13 -9.00
N ASP A 88 3.14 -10.71 -9.66
CA ASP A 88 2.02 -11.33 -8.97
C ASP A 88 2.51 -12.47 -8.05
N GLY A 89 1.99 -12.52 -6.82
CA GLY A 89 2.45 -13.50 -5.85
C GLY A 89 1.95 -13.26 -4.43
N GLU A 90 2.76 -13.57 -3.45
CA GLU A 90 2.47 -13.34 -2.03
C GLU A 90 3.61 -12.55 -1.36
N LEU A 91 3.22 -11.62 -0.48
CA LEU A 91 4.10 -11.06 0.54
C LEU A 91 3.65 -11.63 1.89
N ALA A 92 4.54 -12.35 2.58
CA ALA A 92 4.21 -13.05 3.80
C ALA A 92 5.24 -12.83 4.91
N GLY A 93 4.81 -12.32 6.04
CA GLY A 93 5.57 -12.26 7.29
C GLY A 93 5.40 -13.52 8.15
N SER A 94 5.73 -13.42 9.44
CA SER A 94 5.71 -14.54 10.38
C SER A 94 4.29 -15.09 10.66
N ASP A 95 3.27 -14.20 10.72
CA ASP A 95 1.89 -14.56 11.06
C ASP A 95 0.84 -13.91 10.14
N TRP A 96 1.27 -13.19 9.11
CA TRP A 96 0.40 -12.54 8.15
C TRP A 96 0.83 -12.84 6.71
N LYS A 97 -0.10 -12.73 5.80
CA LYS A 97 0.18 -12.76 4.37
C LYS A 97 -0.86 -11.94 3.61
N ILE A 98 -0.44 -11.39 2.48
CA ILE A 98 -1.29 -10.73 1.51
C ILE A 98 -0.98 -11.25 0.11
N SER A 99 -2.00 -11.32 -0.74
CA SER A 99 -1.84 -11.66 -2.15
C SER A 99 -1.54 -10.40 -2.94
N LEU A 100 -0.43 -10.39 -3.68
CA LEU A 100 -0.05 -9.30 -4.58
C LEU A 100 -0.59 -9.58 -5.97
N GLN A 101 -1.30 -8.62 -6.55
CA GLN A 101 -1.74 -8.72 -7.94
C GLN A 101 -1.96 -7.35 -8.56
N THR A 102 -1.35 -7.15 -9.70
CA THR A 102 -1.60 -5.98 -10.54
C THR A 102 -2.74 -6.25 -11.52
N PRO A 103 -3.81 -5.43 -11.52
CA PRO A 103 -4.89 -5.59 -12.48
C PRO A 103 -4.39 -5.50 -13.93
N PRO A 104 -4.80 -6.43 -14.83
CA PRO A 104 -4.34 -6.45 -16.23
C PRO A 104 -4.56 -5.12 -16.98
N VAL A 105 -5.59 -4.36 -16.61
CA VAL A 105 -5.93 -3.09 -17.26
C VAL A 105 -4.87 -2.00 -17.10
N ILE A 106 -4.02 -2.08 -16.07
CA ILE A 106 -2.92 -1.14 -15.85
C ILE A 106 -1.54 -1.76 -16.08
N ALA A 107 -1.44 -3.08 -16.27
CA ALA A 107 -0.17 -3.79 -16.38
C ALA A 107 0.75 -3.24 -17.50
N GLY A 108 0.16 -2.82 -18.64
CA GLY A 108 0.93 -2.20 -19.74
C GLY A 108 1.48 -0.79 -19.46
N LEU A 109 1.16 -0.18 -18.31
CA LEU A 109 1.64 1.14 -17.90
C LEU A 109 2.70 1.07 -16.79
N ILE A 110 3.09 -0.13 -16.37
CA ILE A 110 3.90 -0.41 -15.20
C ILE A 110 5.12 -1.23 -15.59
N SER A 111 6.21 -1.06 -14.87
CA SER A 111 7.39 -1.91 -14.91
C SER A 111 7.38 -2.86 -13.71
N PHE A 112 7.45 -4.16 -13.97
CA PHE A 112 7.51 -5.15 -12.90
C PHE A 112 8.95 -5.35 -12.44
N SER A 113 9.19 -5.29 -11.13
CA SER A 113 10.50 -5.54 -10.53
C SER A 113 10.39 -5.90 -9.06
N ASP A 114 10.58 -7.15 -8.72
CA ASP A 114 10.66 -7.62 -7.34
C ASP A 114 11.87 -7.03 -6.61
N ASP A 115 13.00 -6.83 -7.31
CA ASP A 115 14.22 -6.27 -6.71
C ASP A 115 13.98 -4.85 -6.21
N ILE A 116 13.42 -3.98 -7.05
CA ILE A 116 13.08 -2.60 -6.67
C ILE A 116 12.05 -2.57 -5.54
N CYS A 117 11.01 -3.40 -5.64
CA CYS A 117 9.95 -3.43 -4.64
C CYS A 117 10.44 -3.98 -3.29
N SER A 118 11.38 -4.94 -3.28
CA SER A 118 11.90 -5.54 -2.06
C SER A 118 12.74 -4.58 -1.20
N GLU A 119 13.24 -3.49 -1.77
CA GLU A 119 13.97 -2.45 -1.04
C GLU A 119 13.05 -1.41 -0.40
N GLU A 120 11.74 -1.46 -0.70
CA GLU A 120 10.76 -0.49 -0.21
C GLU A 120 9.88 -1.05 0.92
N SER A 121 9.92 -0.42 2.08
CA SER A 121 9.15 -0.84 3.26
C SER A 121 7.71 -0.32 3.32
N SER A 122 7.31 0.52 2.37
CA SER A 122 6.05 1.26 2.41
C SER A 122 4.79 0.37 2.46
N LEU A 123 4.82 -0.80 1.82
CA LEU A 123 3.75 -1.79 1.94
C LEU A 123 3.91 -2.65 3.19
N GLU A 124 5.13 -3.10 3.49
CA GLU A 124 5.37 -4.06 4.57
C GLU A 124 4.83 -3.58 5.92
N ILE A 125 4.97 -2.28 6.22
CA ILE A 125 4.51 -1.69 7.47
C ILE A 125 3.00 -1.74 7.63
N ILE A 126 2.24 -1.63 6.54
CA ILE A 126 0.77 -1.66 6.57
C ILE A 126 0.19 -3.04 6.24
N ALA A 127 1.00 -3.96 5.72
CA ALA A 127 0.56 -5.28 5.30
C ALA A 127 -0.10 -6.11 6.42
N PRO A 128 0.38 -6.09 7.69
CA PRO A 128 -0.33 -6.74 8.79
C PRO A 128 -1.76 -6.20 8.97
N TYR A 129 -1.96 -4.88 8.86
CA TYR A 129 -3.28 -4.25 8.92
C TYR A 129 -4.17 -4.68 7.76
N LEU A 130 -3.62 -4.69 6.54
CA LEU A 130 -4.34 -5.16 5.36
C LEU A 130 -4.76 -6.62 5.51
N SER A 131 -3.90 -7.47 6.05
CA SER A 131 -4.18 -8.89 6.27
C SER A 131 -5.32 -9.14 7.29
N VAL A 132 -5.51 -8.21 8.24
CA VAL A 132 -6.61 -8.26 9.21
C VAL A 132 -7.91 -7.69 8.62
N ARG A 133 -7.82 -6.55 7.94
CA ARG A 133 -8.99 -5.83 7.44
C ARG A 133 -9.53 -6.34 6.10
N PHE A 134 -8.65 -6.86 5.26
CA PHE A 134 -8.97 -7.33 3.90
C PHE A 134 -8.35 -8.71 3.63
N PRO A 135 -8.71 -9.75 4.42
CA PRO A 135 -8.03 -11.04 4.39
C PRO A 135 -8.14 -11.77 3.04
N ASN A 136 -9.14 -11.43 2.24
CA ASN A 136 -9.41 -12.06 0.94
C ASN A 136 -9.11 -11.16 -0.26
N ALA A 137 -8.73 -9.91 -0.02
CA ALA A 137 -8.45 -8.97 -1.09
C ALA A 137 -7.08 -9.22 -1.72
N ARG A 138 -6.97 -8.90 -3.00
CA ARG A 138 -5.71 -8.76 -3.70
C ARG A 138 -5.18 -7.36 -3.49
N VAL A 139 -3.90 -7.22 -3.30
CA VAL A 139 -3.24 -5.92 -3.09
C VAL A 139 -2.45 -5.57 -4.34
N CYS A 140 -2.78 -4.45 -4.96
CA CYS A 140 -1.97 -3.84 -6.00
C CYS A 140 -1.08 -2.79 -5.36
N TRP A 141 0.23 -3.02 -5.32
CA TRP A 141 1.21 -2.11 -4.76
C TRP A 141 1.95 -1.40 -5.87
N LEU A 142 1.84 -0.06 -5.92
CA LEU A 142 2.44 0.79 -6.93
C LEU A 142 3.42 1.77 -6.31
N LEU A 143 4.62 1.82 -6.86
CA LEU A 143 5.71 2.69 -6.46
C LEU A 143 5.98 3.72 -7.56
N ALA A 144 6.10 4.99 -7.20
CA ALA A 144 6.41 6.05 -8.16
C ALA A 144 7.31 7.13 -7.57
N THR A 145 8.08 7.79 -8.42
CA THR A 145 8.75 9.06 -8.12
C THR A 145 7.93 10.21 -8.71
N PRO A 146 8.22 11.49 -8.35
CA PRO A 146 7.58 12.64 -8.99
C PRO A 146 7.78 12.70 -10.52
N GLU A 147 8.85 12.10 -11.03
CA GLU A 147 9.19 12.03 -12.44
C GLU A 147 8.52 10.88 -13.19
N SER A 148 7.84 9.95 -12.44
CA SER A 148 7.23 8.76 -13.05
C SER A 148 6.12 9.13 -14.02
N ARG A 149 6.19 8.51 -15.20
CA ARG A 149 5.17 8.63 -16.23
C ARG A 149 3.95 7.76 -15.87
N ASN A 150 2.86 8.03 -16.54
CA ASN A 150 1.62 7.24 -16.41
C ASN A 150 0.89 7.33 -15.05
N VAL A 151 1.42 7.99 -14.01
CA VAL A 151 0.77 8.13 -12.69
C VAL A 151 -0.68 8.58 -12.84
N LYS A 152 -0.92 9.68 -13.56
CA LYS A 152 -2.27 10.21 -13.78
C LYS A 152 -3.16 9.20 -14.51
N ARG A 153 -2.65 8.59 -15.57
CA ARG A 153 -3.39 7.59 -16.36
C ARG A 153 -3.76 6.37 -15.56
N ILE A 154 -2.84 5.88 -14.73
CA ILE A 154 -3.07 4.73 -13.84
C ILE A 154 -4.18 5.09 -12.84
N VAL A 155 -4.10 6.26 -12.20
CA VAL A 155 -5.11 6.71 -11.22
C VAL A 155 -6.49 6.88 -11.88
N GLU A 156 -6.57 7.46 -13.07
CA GLU A 156 -7.83 7.57 -13.83
C GLU A 156 -8.49 6.20 -14.05
N ILE A 157 -7.68 5.18 -14.40
CA ILE A 157 -8.17 3.81 -14.58
C ILE A 157 -8.62 3.22 -13.25
N ILE A 158 -7.82 3.36 -12.18
CA ILE A 158 -8.17 2.84 -10.85
C ILE A 158 -9.52 3.43 -10.38
N VAL A 159 -9.67 4.73 -10.42
CA VAL A 159 -10.90 5.40 -9.97
C VAL A 159 -12.12 5.00 -10.82
N LYS A 160 -11.93 4.86 -12.13
CA LYS A 160 -13.00 4.50 -13.06
C LYS A 160 -13.43 3.04 -12.95
N ASP A 161 -12.45 2.13 -12.97
CA ASP A 161 -12.71 0.70 -13.13
C ASP A 161 -12.81 -0.03 -11.77
N PHE A 162 -12.35 0.61 -10.67
CA PHE A 162 -12.39 0.08 -9.31
C PHE A 162 -13.02 1.09 -8.31
N PRO A 163 -14.23 1.60 -8.57
CA PRO A 163 -14.81 2.72 -7.80
C PRO A 163 -15.07 2.40 -6.32
N PHE A 164 -15.11 1.11 -5.94
CA PHE A 164 -15.35 0.65 -4.57
C PHE A 164 -14.12 0.06 -3.90
N SER A 165 -12.97 0.09 -4.57
CA SER A 165 -11.72 -0.43 -4.02
C SER A 165 -11.06 0.60 -3.11
N PRO A 166 -10.70 0.24 -1.87
CA PRO A 166 -9.93 1.11 -1.00
C PRO A 166 -8.58 1.46 -1.62
N ILE A 167 -8.24 2.75 -1.56
CA ILE A 167 -6.94 3.28 -1.99
C ILE A 167 -6.22 3.81 -0.76
N PHE A 168 -5.05 3.27 -0.47
CA PHE A 168 -4.16 3.77 0.57
C PHE A 168 -2.98 4.47 -0.08
N ILE A 169 -2.73 5.72 0.34
CA ILE A 169 -1.50 6.42 -0.02
C ILE A 169 -0.52 6.27 1.14
N SER A 170 0.50 5.46 0.93
CA SER A 170 1.59 5.30 1.89
C SER A 170 2.52 6.50 1.79
N ASN A 171 2.62 7.29 2.86
CA ASN A 171 3.36 8.55 2.86
C ASN A 171 4.37 8.60 4.01
N ASN A 172 5.59 9.04 3.71
CA ASN A 172 6.53 9.42 4.74
C ASN A 172 6.15 10.80 5.28
N MET A 173 5.80 10.88 6.56
CA MET A 173 5.26 12.08 7.21
C MET A 173 6.17 13.32 7.07
N GLU A 174 7.46 13.14 6.78
CA GLU A 174 8.45 14.23 6.79
C GLU A 174 8.74 14.82 5.39
N THR A 175 8.39 14.15 4.29
CA THR A 175 8.95 14.48 2.97
C THR A 175 7.95 14.82 1.87
N GLY A 176 6.64 14.64 2.07
CA GLY A 176 5.65 14.87 1.01
C GLY A 176 5.84 13.99 -0.25
N CYS A 177 6.62 12.91 -0.14
CA CYS A 177 7.03 12.08 -1.28
C CYS A 177 5.87 11.47 -2.07
N ALA A 178 4.68 11.35 -1.47
CA ALA A 178 3.48 10.84 -2.12
C ALA A 178 2.62 11.93 -2.81
N ALA A 179 3.15 13.13 -2.98
CA ALA A 179 2.40 14.27 -3.53
C ALA A 179 1.85 13.98 -4.95
N MET A 180 2.62 13.28 -5.80
CA MET A 180 2.20 12.92 -7.15
C MET A 180 0.93 12.06 -7.17
N TRP A 181 0.79 11.12 -6.23
CA TRP A 181 -0.41 10.29 -6.13
C TRP A 181 -1.63 11.11 -5.67
N LYS A 182 -1.43 11.98 -4.67
CA LYS A 182 -2.49 12.86 -4.17
C LYS A 182 -2.95 13.86 -5.21
N GLU A 183 -2.03 14.41 -6.00
CA GLU A 183 -2.37 15.31 -7.10
C GLU A 183 -3.16 14.60 -8.19
N ALA A 184 -2.78 13.37 -8.55
CA ALA A 184 -3.48 12.58 -9.55
C ALA A 184 -4.90 12.15 -9.11
N LEU A 185 -5.15 12.01 -7.78
CA LEU A 185 -6.45 11.66 -7.20
C LEU A 185 -7.36 12.86 -6.96
N ARG A 186 -6.90 14.10 -7.19
CA ARG A 186 -7.77 15.29 -7.10
C ARG A 186 -8.78 15.27 -8.25
N PRO A 187 -10.05 15.56 -7.96
CA PRO A 187 -11.10 15.65 -8.97
C PRO A 187 -10.88 16.78 -9.97
#